data_76f9da4a88dfc5567c64fba97f40eb6d
#
_entry.id   76f9da4a88dfc5567c64fba97f40eb6d
#
_cell.length_a   1.000
_cell.length_b   1.000
_cell.length_c   1.000
_cell.angle_alpha   90.00
_cell.angle_beta   90.00
_cell.angle_gamma   90.00
#
_symmetry.space_group_name_H-M   'P 1'
#
loop_
_entity.id
_entity.type
_entity.pdbx_description
1 polymer ?
#
loop_
_entity_poly.entity_id
_entity_poly.type
_entity_poly.pdbx_seq_one_letter_code
_entity_poly.pdbx_strand_id
1 'polypeptide(L)'
;MGEPYFRTQRPEDPRSIRGQRIRDVYWDEFGHFATPGASIDDFEVEVVAIREATGWAKSVVEQAIFSHARLQHLPKLRALQAETRVMDLQHLRAIDTVLAELGPEITDEAYAEFDDMLTATFTPKRPGQHTPQTATITRRIREMIKRIDPTCAYQPKLRQQRVAQAHAADDVLTFEESAYTGTVKTLVTLSTNPLTARVVRDHVLATAREHKTSMADAMVKLLSGEIAPTKATLHVFVPKDRAPGGPAYVPGVGALTPEATAALDALLASAKVTEVDMEVELQAHTDSYTPTEAMRRVVCARHTHCVFPGCTVPSLRCQLDHRIPFGQGGKTTPSNLYPLCQKHHNLKTDKRGFYVPDPDTGEILWLFANGTYELTTPDSLIAHNTQAQAPRWKSNLEQVCQRRNKVAQFYAKGHKILDDFDNHHNLEQADAQIAALEEEYGLQFPIKAVLPEPVREPKISDFFGPTPPVREPEDGWDEEYAPEDLALIHI
;
A
#
# COMPACT_ATOMS: atom_id res chain seq x y z
N MET A 1 -50.02 -3.84 -11.08
CA MET A 1 -48.70 -3.21 -10.86
C MET A 1 -47.69 -4.11 -11.55
N GLY A 2 -46.71 -3.57 -12.31
CA GLY A 2 -45.69 -4.38 -12.97
C GLY A 2 -44.76 -5.03 -11.93
N GLU A 3 -44.07 -6.11 -12.33
CA GLU A 3 -43.12 -6.80 -11.47
C GLU A 3 -42.01 -5.85 -10.97
N PRO A 4 -41.53 -6.00 -9.73
CA PRO A 4 -40.44 -5.21 -9.21
C PRO A 4 -39.13 -5.46 -9.99
N TYR A 5 -38.37 -4.39 -10.34
CA TYR A 5 -37.06 -4.49 -10.99
C TYR A 5 -36.23 -3.26 -10.70
N PHE A 6 -34.91 -3.38 -10.79
CA PHE A 6 -34.01 -2.22 -10.75
C PHE A 6 -33.86 -1.58 -12.14
N ARG A 7 -33.65 -0.26 -12.19
CA ARG A 7 -33.44 0.47 -13.44
C ARG A 7 -32.30 -0.07 -14.29
N THR A 8 -31.30 -0.68 -13.67
CA THR A 8 -30.16 -1.34 -14.33
C THR A 8 -30.51 -2.65 -15.02
N GLN A 9 -31.77 -3.12 -14.89
CA GLN A 9 -32.28 -4.39 -15.44
C GLN A 9 -33.41 -4.18 -16.48
N ARG A 10 -33.55 -2.95 -17.01
CA ARG A 10 -34.55 -2.64 -18.03
C ARG A 10 -34.26 -3.37 -19.33
N PRO A 11 -35.16 -4.26 -19.81
CA PRO A 11 -34.90 -5.07 -21.00
C PRO A 11 -34.92 -4.26 -22.30
N GLU A 12 -35.58 -3.09 -22.33
CA GLU A 12 -35.72 -2.23 -23.51
C GLU A 12 -34.70 -1.09 -23.56
N ASP A 13 -33.93 -0.85 -22.46
CA ASP A 13 -32.94 0.22 -22.43
C ASP A 13 -31.56 -0.31 -22.88
N PRO A 14 -31.03 0.20 -24.02
CA PRO A 14 -29.75 -0.25 -24.53
C PRO A 14 -28.58 -0.05 -23.55
N ARG A 15 -28.67 0.90 -22.61
CA ARG A 15 -27.67 1.14 -21.57
C ARG A 15 -27.75 0.07 -20.47
N SER A 16 -28.98 -0.28 -20.06
CA SER A 16 -29.22 -1.39 -19.12
C SER A 16 -28.73 -2.71 -19.67
N ILE A 17 -29.00 -3.00 -20.96
CA ILE A 17 -28.54 -4.20 -21.65
C ILE A 17 -27.02 -4.27 -21.69
N ARG A 18 -26.32 -3.17 -22.02
CA ARG A 18 -24.85 -3.14 -21.99
C ARG A 18 -24.29 -3.31 -20.60
N GLY A 19 -24.90 -2.64 -19.61
CA GLY A 19 -24.51 -2.81 -18.21
C GLY A 19 -24.72 -4.24 -17.71
N GLN A 20 -25.79 -4.91 -18.14
CA GLN A 20 -26.04 -6.32 -17.84
C GLN A 20 -24.93 -7.21 -18.43
N ARG A 21 -24.58 -7.05 -19.70
CA ARG A 21 -23.52 -7.81 -20.36
C ARG A 21 -22.17 -7.69 -19.64
N ILE A 22 -21.83 -6.49 -19.14
CA ILE A 22 -20.62 -6.31 -18.35
C ILE A 22 -20.67 -7.16 -17.08
N ARG A 23 -21.80 -7.17 -16.36
CA ARG A 23 -21.96 -7.98 -15.15
C ARG A 23 -21.96 -9.48 -15.45
N ASP A 24 -22.52 -9.88 -16.60
CA ASP A 24 -22.49 -11.26 -17.06
C ASP A 24 -21.04 -11.72 -17.31
N VAL A 25 -20.21 -10.92 -18.01
CA VAL A 25 -18.78 -11.22 -18.26
C VAL A 25 -18.02 -11.42 -16.94
N TYR A 26 -18.22 -10.54 -15.94
CA TYR A 26 -17.59 -10.72 -14.64
C TYR A 26 -18.06 -11.99 -13.92
N TRP A 27 -19.34 -12.33 -14.04
CA TRP A 27 -19.84 -13.56 -13.42
C TRP A 27 -19.37 -14.81 -14.16
N ASP A 28 -19.31 -14.78 -15.47
CA ASP A 28 -18.84 -15.91 -16.28
C ASP A 28 -17.38 -16.22 -15.96
N GLU A 29 -16.56 -15.20 -15.75
CA GLU A 29 -15.14 -15.36 -15.39
C GLU A 29 -14.94 -15.71 -13.91
N PHE A 30 -15.58 -15.01 -12.98
CA PHE A 30 -15.28 -15.11 -11.53
C PHE A 30 -16.35 -15.84 -10.72
N GLY A 31 -17.51 -16.15 -11.28
CA GLY A 31 -18.64 -16.74 -10.54
C GLY A 31 -18.35 -18.14 -9.99
N HIS A 32 -17.41 -18.87 -10.58
CA HIS A 32 -16.99 -20.17 -10.07
C HIS A 32 -16.31 -20.08 -8.69
N PHE A 33 -15.61 -18.94 -8.38
CA PHE A 33 -15.05 -18.70 -7.05
C PHE A 33 -16.11 -18.46 -5.96
N ALA A 34 -17.35 -18.17 -6.34
CA ALA A 34 -18.47 -18.06 -5.42
C ALA A 34 -19.05 -19.44 -5.01
N THR A 35 -18.67 -20.51 -5.67
CA THR A 35 -19.16 -21.87 -5.39
C THR A 35 -18.58 -22.38 -4.07
N PRO A 36 -19.39 -22.98 -3.16
CA PRO A 36 -18.87 -23.53 -1.91
C PRO A 36 -17.77 -24.56 -2.15
N GLY A 37 -16.66 -24.41 -1.45
CA GLY A 37 -15.49 -25.26 -1.59
C GLY A 37 -14.61 -24.96 -2.81
N ALA A 38 -14.90 -23.95 -3.60
CA ALA A 38 -13.99 -23.48 -4.63
C ALA A 38 -12.68 -22.97 -3.98
N SER A 39 -11.56 -23.46 -4.44
CA SER A 39 -10.24 -23.10 -3.94
C SER A 39 -9.28 -22.84 -5.09
N ILE A 40 -8.27 -22.04 -4.82
CA ILE A 40 -7.14 -21.79 -5.72
C ILE A 40 -5.90 -22.32 -5.03
N ASP A 41 -5.23 -23.25 -5.66
CA ASP A 41 -4.01 -23.86 -5.13
C ASP A 41 -2.82 -22.91 -5.14
N ASP A 42 -2.71 -22.09 -6.20
CA ASP A 42 -1.65 -21.15 -6.45
C ASP A 42 -2.24 -19.79 -6.87
N PHE A 43 -2.55 -18.95 -5.89
CA PHE A 43 -3.27 -17.68 -6.11
C PHE A 43 -2.58 -16.75 -7.10
N GLU A 44 -1.25 -16.59 -7.01
CA GLU A 44 -0.52 -15.70 -7.94
C GLU A 44 -0.52 -16.24 -9.38
N VAL A 45 -0.43 -17.55 -9.54
CA VAL A 45 -0.46 -18.18 -10.87
C VAL A 45 -1.85 -18.04 -11.50
N GLU A 46 -2.92 -18.19 -10.72
CA GLU A 46 -4.29 -17.97 -11.19
C GLU A 46 -4.53 -16.52 -11.60
N VAL A 47 -4.07 -15.56 -10.78
CA VAL A 47 -4.15 -14.13 -11.09
C VAL A 47 -3.41 -13.81 -12.40
N VAL A 48 -2.24 -14.39 -12.62
CA VAL A 48 -1.48 -14.20 -13.87
C VAL A 48 -2.24 -14.79 -15.05
N ALA A 49 -2.78 -16.01 -14.94
CA ALA A 49 -3.53 -16.68 -16.00
C ALA A 49 -4.76 -15.88 -16.45
N ILE A 50 -5.52 -15.35 -15.49
CA ILE A 50 -6.68 -14.51 -15.78
C ILE A 50 -6.27 -13.18 -16.44
N ARG A 51 -5.18 -12.55 -15.96
CA ARG A 51 -4.66 -11.31 -16.55
C ARG A 51 -4.21 -11.49 -17.99
N GLU A 52 -3.50 -12.58 -18.28
CA GLU A 52 -3.04 -12.91 -19.62
C GLU A 52 -4.23 -13.10 -20.60
N ALA A 53 -5.26 -13.81 -20.14
CA ALA A 53 -6.44 -14.07 -20.96
C ALA A 53 -7.34 -12.82 -21.16
N THR A 54 -7.47 -11.96 -20.13
CA THR A 54 -8.44 -10.87 -20.13
C THR A 54 -7.87 -9.49 -20.37
N GLY A 55 -6.56 -9.29 -20.16
CA GLY A 55 -5.90 -7.99 -20.19
C GLY A 55 -6.22 -7.08 -18.99
N TRP A 56 -6.91 -7.58 -17.96
CA TRP A 56 -7.27 -6.79 -16.79
C TRP A 56 -6.09 -6.53 -15.87
N ALA A 57 -6.09 -5.39 -15.18
CA ALA A 57 -5.07 -5.06 -14.21
C ALA A 57 -5.08 -6.04 -13.02
N LYS A 58 -3.90 -6.36 -12.45
CA LYS A 58 -3.74 -7.27 -11.31
C LYS A 58 -4.72 -6.96 -10.17
N SER A 59 -4.82 -5.69 -9.79
CA SER A 59 -5.71 -5.27 -8.70
C SER A 59 -7.19 -5.49 -8.98
N VAL A 60 -7.61 -5.45 -10.26
CA VAL A 60 -9.00 -5.75 -10.66
C VAL A 60 -9.28 -7.24 -10.53
N VAL A 61 -8.37 -8.08 -11.00
CA VAL A 61 -8.48 -9.55 -10.92
C VAL A 61 -8.52 -10.00 -9.47
N GLU A 62 -7.55 -9.57 -8.64
CA GLU A 62 -7.52 -9.91 -7.22
C GLU A 62 -8.82 -9.49 -6.48
N GLN A 63 -9.28 -8.26 -6.73
CA GLN A 63 -10.53 -7.77 -6.15
C GLN A 63 -11.74 -8.56 -6.60
N ALA A 64 -11.79 -8.96 -7.87
CA ALA A 64 -12.88 -9.77 -8.41
C ALA A 64 -12.90 -11.17 -7.77
N ILE A 65 -11.74 -11.82 -7.64
CA ILE A 65 -11.62 -13.12 -6.97
C ILE A 65 -12.10 -13.02 -5.52
N PHE A 66 -11.56 -12.08 -4.72
CA PHE A 66 -11.94 -11.92 -3.31
C PHE A 66 -13.43 -11.64 -3.15
N SER A 67 -13.97 -10.75 -4.00
CA SER A 67 -15.38 -10.34 -3.93
C SER A 67 -16.34 -11.49 -4.28
N HIS A 68 -15.97 -12.34 -5.23
CA HIS A 68 -16.79 -13.52 -5.57
C HIS A 68 -16.59 -14.63 -4.54
N ALA A 69 -15.37 -14.86 -4.06
CA ALA A 69 -15.12 -15.84 -2.99
C ALA A 69 -15.89 -15.51 -1.70
N ARG A 70 -16.10 -14.22 -1.38
CA ARG A 70 -16.93 -13.81 -0.25
C ARG A 70 -18.37 -14.36 -0.33
N LEU A 71 -18.91 -14.54 -1.53
CA LEU A 71 -20.25 -15.08 -1.73
C LEU A 71 -20.37 -16.57 -1.33
N GLN A 72 -19.28 -17.29 -1.10
CA GLN A 72 -19.33 -18.64 -0.54
C GLN A 72 -20.03 -18.66 0.82
N HIS A 73 -19.83 -17.62 1.61
CA HIS A 73 -20.43 -17.46 2.94
C HIS A 73 -21.80 -16.76 2.94
N LEU A 74 -22.31 -16.35 1.77
CA LEU A 74 -23.56 -15.60 1.59
C LEU A 74 -24.47 -16.32 0.59
N PRO A 75 -25.03 -17.50 0.95
CA PRO A 75 -25.70 -18.39 -0.01
C PRO A 75 -26.93 -17.79 -0.66
N LYS A 76 -27.74 -16.97 0.06
CA LYS A 76 -28.95 -16.30 -0.49
C LYS A 76 -28.55 -15.22 -1.47
N LEU A 77 -27.57 -14.38 -1.10
CA LEU A 77 -27.05 -13.32 -1.96
C LEU A 77 -26.36 -13.89 -3.20
N ARG A 78 -25.62 -15.00 -3.04
CA ARG A 78 -25.03 -15.73 -4.16
C ARG A 78 -26.10 -16.23 -5.14
N ALA A 79 -27.16 -16.86 -4.64
CA ALA A 79 -28.26 -17.32 -5.49
C ALA A 79 -28.92 -16.17 -6.25
N LEU A 80 -29.21 -15.07 -5.56
CA LEU A 80 -29.72 -13.84 -6.18
C LEU A 80 -28.80 -13.31 -7.26
N GLN A 81 -27.48 -13.24 -6.99
CA GLN A 81 -26.50 -12.78 -7.96
C GLN A 81 -26.38 -13.74 -9.15
N ALA A 82 -26.39 -15.04 -8.90
CA ALA A 82 -26.34 -16.07 -9.93
C ALA A 82 -27.58 -16.03 -10.87
N GLU A 83 -28.73 -15.60 -10.39
CA GLU A 83 -29.96 -15.48 -11.19
C GLU A 83 -30.04 -14.13 -11.92
N THR A 84 -29.75 -13.03 -11.20
CA THR A 84 -30.15 -11.70 -11.66
C THR A 84 -28.98 -10.84 -12.16
N ARG A 85 -27.73 -11.16 -11.78
CA ARG A 85 -26.53 -10.32 -12.06
C ARG A 85 -26.76 -8.85 -11.66
N VAL A 86 -27.47 -8.61 -10.57
CA VAL A 86 -27.87 -7.26 -10.14
C VAL A 86 -26.69 -6.44 -9.64
N MET A 87 -25.70 -7.08 -9.03
CA MET A 87 -24.52 -6.44 -8.48
C MET A 87 -23.40 -6.39 -9.53
N ASP A 88 -22.75 -5.24 -9.63
CA ASP A 88 -21.47 -5.09 -10.33
C ASP A 88 -20.29 -5.35 -9.41
N LEU A 89 -19.06 -5.32 -9.96
CA LEU A 89 -17.85 -5.53 -9.20
C LEU A 89 -17.68 -4.53 -8.04
N GLN A 90 -18.15 -3.29 -8.18
CA GLN A 90 -18.03 -2.28 -7.12
C GLN A 90 -18.93 -2.58 -5.94
N HIS A 91 -20.14 -3.12 -6.18
CA HIS A 91 -21.03 -3.59 -5.12
C HIS A 91 -20.41 -4.77 -4.37
N LEU A 92 -19.94 -5.79 -5.10
CA LEU A 92 -19.32 -6.98 -4.51
C LEU A 92 -18.06 -6.63 -3.73
N ARG A 93 -17.21 -5.75 -4.29
CA ARG A 93 -16.03 -5.21 -3.60
C ARG A 93 -16.39 -4.47 -2.32
N ALA A 94 -17.42 -3.62 -2.35
CA ALA A 94 -17.84 -2.87 -1.17
C ALA A 94 -18.31 -3.79 -0.04
N ILE A 95 -19.02 -4.88 -0.37
CA ILE A 95 -19.43 -5.92 0.58
C ILE A 95 -18.20 -6.61 1.16
N ASP A 96 -17.33 -7.14 0.31
CA ASP A 96 -16.16 -7.90 0.75
C ASP A 96 -15.20 -7.05 1.59
N THR A 97 -14.89 -5.82 1.16
CA THR A 97 -13.96 -4.94 1.89
C THR A 97 -14.43 -4.65 3.31
N VAL A 98 -15.72 -4.40 3.51
CA VAL A 98 -16.23 -4.07 4.85
C VAL A 98 -16.43 -5.32 5.70
N LEU A 99 -16.85 -6.44 5.13
CA LEU A 99 -16.91 -7.72 5.88
C LEU A 99 -15.53 -8.24 6.28
N ALA A 100 -14.49 -7.95 5.50
CA ALA A 100 -13.12 -8.30 5.86
C ALA A 100 -12.63 -7.64 7.17
N GLU A 101 -13.23 -6.50 7.56
CA GLU A 101 -12.92 -5.80 8.82
C GLU A 101 -13.30 -6.60 10.08
N LEU A 102 -14.19 -7.60 9.95
CA LEU A 102 -14.53 -8.55 11.03
C LEU A 102 -13.50 -9.68 11.21
N GLY A 103 -12.49 -9.75 10.33
CA GLY A 103 -11.45 -10.78 10.39
C GLY A 103 -11.83 -12.10 9.73
N PRO A 104 -11.01 -13.16 9.97
CA PRO A 104 -11.23 -14.48 9.35
C PRO A 104 -12.28 -15.33 10.08
N GLU A 105 -12.56 -15.06 11.36
CA GLU A 105 -13.38 -15.90 12.24
C GLU A 105 -14.79 -15.35 12.43
N ILE A 106 -15.47 -15.03 11.32
CA ILE A 106 -16.87 -14.61 11.35
C ILE A 106 -17.74 -15.86 11.55
N THR A 107 -18.65 -15.83 12.54
CA THR A 107 -19.54 -16.97 12.80
C THR A 107 -20.58 -17.15 11.69
N ASP A 108 -21.09 -18.38 11.53
CA ASP A 108 -22.13 -18.68 10.53
C ASP A 108 -23.43 -17.90 10.81
N GLU A 109 -23.76 -17.65 12.08
CA GLU A 109 -24.90 -16.85 12.48
C GLU A 109 -24.75 -15.39 12.02
N ALA A 110 -23.56 -14.82 12.20
CA ALA A 110 -23.27 -13.46 11.73
C ALA A 110 -23.35 -13.39 10.20
N TYR A 111 -22.77 -14.36 9.50
CA TYR A 111 -22.91 -14.44 8.03
C TYR A 111 -24.36 -14.55 7.60
N ALA A 112 -25.20 -15.35 8.27
CA ALA A 112 -26.61 -15.48 7.94
C ALA A 112 -27.37 -14.15 8.08
N GLU A 113 -27.07 -13.35 9.11
CA GLU A 113 -27.68 -12.02 9.28
C GLU A 113 -27.25 -11.04 8.16
N PHE A 114 -25.96 -11.03 7.78
CA PHE A 114 -25.49 -10.24 6.64
C PHE A 114 -26.12 -10.68 5.33
N ASP A 115 -26.22 -11.98 5.11
CA ASP A 115 -26.81 -12.56 3.91
C ASP A 115 -28.28 -12.13 3.76
N ASP A 116 -29.06 -12.21 4.83
CA ASP A 116 -30.45 -11.77 4.86
C ASP A 116 -30.60 -10.27 4.56
N MET A 117 -29.81 -9.44 5.23
CA MET A 117 -29.83 -7.99 5.06
C MET A 117 -29.42 -7.58 3.65
N LEU A 118 -28.35 -8.19 3.11
CA LEU A 118 -27.85 -7.88 1.77
C LEU A 118 -28.82 -8.38 0.69
N THR A 119 -29.32 -9.59 0.82
CA THR A 119 -30.32 -10.14 -0.11
C THR A 119 -31.58 -9.27 -0.15
N ALA A 120 -32.11 -8.87 1.00
CA ALA A 120 -33.24 -7.93 1.07
C ALA A 120 -32.91 -6.55 0.49
N THR A 121 -31.63 -6.12 0.56
CA THR A 121 -31.18 -4.85 -0.02
C THR A 121 -31.13 -4.90 -1.54
N PHE A 122 -30.74 -6.01 -2.12
CA PHE A 122 -30.65 -6.21 -3.58
C PHE A 122 -31.90 -6.87 -4.21
N THR A 123 -32.95 -7.09 -3.44
CA THR A 123 -34.26 -7.49 -3.94
C THR A 123 -35.12 -6.23 -4.18
N PRO A 124 -35.51 -5.94 -5.41
CA PRO A 124 -36.33 -4.76 -5.71
C PRO A 124 -37.74 -4.91 -5.12
N LYS A 125 -38.32 -3.82 -4.61
CA LYS A 125 -39.67 -3.80 -4.01
C LYS A 125 -40.69 -3.11 -4.89
N ARG A 126 -40.25 -2.43 -5.95
CA ARG A 126 -41.12 -1.69 -6.90
C ARG A 126 -40.48 -1.62 -8.28
N PRO A 127 -41.28 -1.47 -9.34
CA PRO A 127 -40.76 -1.29 -10.68
C PRO A 127 -39.88 -0.05 -10.81
N GLY A 128 -38.76 -0.17 -11.50
CA GLY A 128 -37.84 0.96 -11.79
C GLY A 128 -37.13 1.54 -10.56
N GLN A 129 -36.91 0.75 -9.51
CA GLN A 129 -36.16 1.14 -8.33
C GLN A 129 -34.70 1.41 -8.69
N HIS A 130 -34.05 2.36 -8.00
CA HIS A 130 -32.62 2.55 -8.12
C HIS A 130 -31.87 1.40 -7.45
N THR A 131 -30.81 0.91 -8.10
CA THR A 131 -29.88 -0.03 -7.48
C THR A 131 -29.22 0.63 -6.24
N PRO A 132 -29.07 -0.07 -5.13
CA PRO A 132 -28.41 0.46 -3.94
C PRO A 132 -27.01 0.98 -4.28
N GLN A 133 -26.66 2.15 -3.77
CA GLN A 133 -25.29 2.69 -3.94
C GLN A 133 -24.33 2.01 -2.96
N THR A 134 -23.07 1.90 -3.33
CA THR A 134 -22.02 1.31 -2.50
C THR A 134 -21.95 1.95 -1.11
N ALA A 135 -22.08 3.28 -1.01
CA ALA A 135 -22.13 4.00 0.27
C ALA A 135 -23.29 3.56 1.18
N THR A 136 -24.45 3.21 0.60
CA THR A 136 -25.58 2.69 1.37
C THR A 136 -25.32 1.27 1.87
N ILE A 137 -24.67 0.44 1.05
CA ILE A 137 -24.29 -0.93 1.40
C ILE A 137 -23.29 -0.92 2.54
N THR A 138 -22.19 -0.18 2.39
CA THR A 138 -21.14 -0.09 3.39
C THR A 138 -21.68 0.46 4.72
N ARG A 139 -22.54 1.47 4.69
CA ARG A 139 -23.18 2.00 5.91
C ARG A 139 -24.03 0.93 6.61
N ARG A 140 -24.85 0.17 5.88
CA ARG A 140 -25.68 -0.90 6.48
C ARG A 140 -24.84 -2.01 7.08
N ILE A 141 -23.79 -2.44 6.40
CA ILE A 141 -22.88 -3.45 6.93
C ILE A 141 -22.22 -2.91 8.21
N ARG A 142 -21.71 -1.66 8.22
CA ARG A 142 -21.10 -1.06 9.41
C ARG A 142 -22.04 -0.88 10.59
N GLU A 143 -23.32 -0.62 10.32
CA GLU A 143 -24.36 -0.58 11.38
C GLU A 143 -24.57 -1.98 12.01
N MET A 144 -24.47 -3.05 11.21
CA MET A 144 -24.51 -4.41 11.75
C MET A 144 -23.20 -4.78 12.49
N ILE A 145 -22.04 -4.39 11.96
CA ILE A 145 -20.75 -4.57 12.63
C ILE A 145 -20.79 -3.98 14.05
N LYS A 146 -21.32 -2.78 14.24
CA LYS A 146 -21.47 -2.16 15.57
C LYS A 146 -22.21 -3.05 16.58
N ARG A 147 -23.11 -3.89 16.09
CA ARG A 147 -23.91 -4.79 16.94
C ARG A 147 -23.22 -6.14 17.14
N ILE A 148 -22.58 -6.67 16.09
CA ILE A 148 -21.95 -8.01 16.11
C ILE A 148 -20.59 -7.96 16.77
N ASP A 149 -19.74 -7.02 16.34
CA ASP A 149 -18.41 -6.78 16.92
C ASP A 149 -18.14 -5.27 17.07
N PRO A 150 -18.52 -4.69 18.23
CA PRO A 150 -18.27 -3.26 18.49
C PRO A 150 -16.79 -2.87 18.43
N THR A 151 -15.86 -3.80 18.60
CA THR A 151 -14.41 -3.51 18.59
C THR A 151 -13.87 -3.15 17.20
N CYS A 152 -14.58 -3.55 16.14
CA CYS A 152 -14.28 -3.21 14.74
C CYS A 152 -15.06 -1.98 14.23
N ALA A 153 -15.89 -1.35 15.08
CA ALA A 153 -16.85 -0.31 14.69
C ALA A 153 -16.26 1.12 14.76
N TYR A 154 -15.20 1.40 14.02
CA TYR A 154 -14.59 2.72 13.91
C TYR A 154 -15.37 3.69 13.01
N GLN A 155 -15.05 5.01 13.11
CA GLN A 155 -15.66 6.06 12.31
C GLN A 155 -14.83 6.35 11.05
N PRO A 156 -15.34 6.04 9.81
CA PRO A 156 -14.55 6.17 8.57
C PRO A 156 -14.06 7.59 8.28
N LYS A 157 -14.83 8.61 8.67
CA LYS A 157 -14.44 10.02 8.48
C LYS A 157 -13.23 10.39 9.33
N LEU A 158 -13.22 9.99 10.60
CA LEU A 158 -12.09 10.25 11.50
C LEU A 158 -10.84 9.48 11.05
N ARG A 159 -11.01 8.23 10.61
CA ARG A 159 -9.91 7.47 10.00
C ARG A 159 -9.29 8.24 8.82
N GLN A 160 -10.11 8.73 7.91
CA GLN A 160 -9.63 9.46 6.73
C GLN A 160 -8.89 10.75 7.12
N GLN A 161 -9.38 11.49 8.12
CA GLN A 161 -8.73 12.68 8.63
C GLN A 161 -7.39 12.38 9.28
N ARG A 162 -7.31 11.35 10.15
CA ARG A 162 -6.06 10.92 10.80
C ARG A 162 -5.00 10.50 9.79
N VAL A 163 -5.39 9.71 8.78
CA VAL A 163 -4.48 9.30 7.71
C VAL A 163 -3.97 10.51 6.93
N ALA A 164 -4.85 11.46 6.59
CA ALA A 164 -4.44 12.69 5.89
C ALA A 164 -3.51 13.56 6.76
N GLN A 165 -3.78 13.69 8.05
CA GLN A 165 -2.92 14.41 8.99
C GLN A 165 -1.54 13.75 9.15
N ALA A 166 -1.52 12.41 9.28
CA ALA A 166 -0.26 11.67 9.37
C ALA A 166 0.63 11.80 8.12
N HIS A 167 0.02 12.04 6.96
CA HIS A 167 0.76 12.25 5.71
C HIS A 167 1.16 13.73 5.46
N ALA A 168 0.54 14.68 6.15
CA ALA A 168 0.78 16.12 5.94
C ALA A 168 1.79 16.72 6.93
N ALA A 169 2.26 15.98 7.91
CA ALA A 169 3.19 16.48 8.91
C ALA A 169 4.61 16.64 8.33
N ASP A 170 5.26 17.77 8.65
CA ASP A 170 6.70 17.96 8.50
C ASP A 170 7.49 16.94 9.34
N ASP A 171 8.83 16.99 9.29
CA ASP A 171 9.68 16.13 10.12
C ASP A 171 9.28 16.22 11.59
N VAL A 172 8.70 15.14 12.13
CA VAL A 172 8.17 15.09 13.51
C VAL A 172 8.90 14.00 14.29
N LEU A 173 9.39 14.35 15.45
CA LEU A 173 9.98 13.40 16.41
C LEU A 173 9.10 13.34 17.66
N THR A 174 8.53 12.18 17.96
CA THR A 174 7.72 11.95 19.14
C THR A 174 8.38 10.97 20.11
N PHE A 175 8.21 11.21 21.39
CA PHE A 175 8.60 10.34 22.49
C PHE A 175 7.34 9.99 23.28
N GLU A 176 6.91 8.74 23.23
CA GLU A 176 5.70 8.28 23.88
C GLU A 176 6.04 7.18 24.90
N GLU A 177 5.60 7.34 26.13
CA GLU A 177 5.74 6.29 27.14
C GLU A 177 4.59 5.29 26.99
N SER A 178 4.94 4.03 26.76
CA SER A 178 3.99 2.93 26.65
C SER A 178 4.29 1.86 27.69
N ALA A 179 3.28 1.48 28.45
CA ALA A 179 3.39 0.42 29.45
C ALA A 179 3.18 -0.94 28.78
N TYR A 180 4.25 -1.59 28.37
CA TYR A 180 4.23 -2.97 27.87
C TYR A 180 4.37 -3.95 29.04
N THR A 181 3.35 -4.76 29.31
CA THR A 181 3.38 -5.95 30.20
C THR A 181 4.39 -5.87 31.36
N GLY A 182 4.25 -4.85 32.23
CA GLY A 182 5.11 -4.67 33.42
C GLY A 182 6.46 -3.99 33.19
N THR A 183 6.79 -3.58 31.95
CA THR A 183 7.95 -2.77 31.60
C THR A 183 7.52 -1.48 30.93
N VAL A 184 7.88 -0.33 31.47
CA VAL A 184 7.68 0.97 30.77
C VAL A 184 8.67 1.04 29.63
N LYS A 185 8.18 1.25 28.41
CA LYS A 185 8.99 1.51 27.23
C LYS A 185 8.64 2.86 26.63
N THR A 186 9.63 3.63 26.22
CA THR A 186 9.42 4.84 25.42
C THR A 186 9.51 4.49 23.95
N LEU A 187 8.44 4.78 23.19
CA LEU A 187 8.44 4.69 21.74
C LEU A 187 9.00 6.00 21.19
N VAL A 188 10.02 5.89 20.36
CA VAL A 188 10.61 7.03 19.63
C VAL A 188 10.24 6.89 18.17
N THR A 189 9.44 7.82 17.66
CA THR A 189 8.97 7.81 16.27
C THR A 189 9.47 9.06 15.55
N LEU A 190 10.20 8.85 14.45
CA LEU A 190 10.60 9.90 13.53
C LEU A 190 9.76 9.78 12.25
N SER A 191 8.91 10.77 12.00
CA SER A 191 8.20 10.95 10.74
C SER A 191 8.94 12.00 9.91
N THR A 192 9.37 11.66 8.72
CA THR A 192 10.21 12.52 7.89
C THR A 192 10.03 12.19 6.40
N ASN A 193 10.53 13.05 5.53
CA ASN A 193 10.48 12.81 4.09
C ASN A 193 11.25 11.52 3.69
N PRO A 194 10.91 10.88 2.56
CA PRO A 194 11.49 9.60 2.15
C PRO A 194 13.02 9.62 1.98
N LEU A 195 13.61 10.74 1.58
CA LEU A 195 15.06 10.88 1.41
C LEU A 195 15.77 10.88 2.78
N THR A 196 15.29 11.70 3.72
CA THR A 196 15.83 11.76 5.10
C THR A 196 15.65 10.42 5.79
N ALA A 197 14.48 9.79 5.70
CA ALA A 197 14.22 8.45 6.25
C ALA A 197 15.21 7.42 5.69
N ARG A 198 15.56 7.50 4.41
CA ARG A 198 16.53 6.64 3.76
C ARG A 198 17.94 6.85 4.32
N VAL A 199 18.38 8.09 4.44
CA VAL A 199 19.69 8.44 5.01
C VAL A 199 19.81 7.94 6.45
N VAL A 200 18.83 8.24 7.30
CA VAL A 200 18.80 7.79 8.70
C VAL A 200 18.87 6.26 8.78
N ARG A 201 18.04 5.58 8.02
CA ARG A 201 18.01 4.12 8.01
C ARG A 201 19.34 3.51 7.59
N ASP A 202 19.99 4.05 6.57
CA ASP A 202 21.24 3.49 6.05
C ASP A 202 22.38 3.70 7.05
N HIS A 203 22.41 4.83 7.77
CA HIS A 203 23.33 5.04 8.89
C HIS A 203 23.11 4.04 10.02
N VAL A 204 21.87 3.86 10.47
CA VAL A 204 21.54 2.89 11.53
C VAL A 204 21.90 1.47 11.10
N LEU A 205 21.60 1.09 9.85
CA LEU A 205 21.91 -0.24 9.32
C LEU A 205 23.42 -0.47 9.19
N ALA A 206 24.18 0.52 8.73
CA ALA A 206 25.65 0.43 8.65
C ALA A 206 26.25 0.24 10.05
N THR A 207 25.81 1.04 11.01
CA THR A 207 26.23 0.95 12.42
C THR A 207 25.85 -0.40 13.03
N ALA A 208 24.64 -0.90 12.80
CA ALA A 208 24.19 -2.20 13.28
C ALA A 208 25.08 -3.36 12.75
N ARG A 209 25.47 -3.29 11.49
CA ARG A 209 26.36 -4.28 10.85
C ARG A 209 27.78 -4.23 11.43
N GLU A 210 28.36 -3.03 11.58
CA GLU A 210 29.70 -2.85 12.11
C GLU A 210 29.82 -3.36 13.55
N HIS A 211 28.82 -3.01 14.38
CA HIS A 211 28.78 -3.42 15.79
C HIS A 211 28.11 -4.77 16.05
N LYS A 212 27.67 -5.47 14.99
CA LYS A 212 27.01 -6.79 15.06
C LYS A 212 25.82 -6.81 16.04
N THR A 213 25.01 -5.76 15.99
CA THR A 213 23.86 -5.56 16.88
C THR A 213 22.57 -5.37 16.10
N SER A 214 21.43 -5.28 16.79
CA SER A 214 20.13 -4.97 16.14
C SER A 214 20.09 -3.51 15.68
N MET A 215 19.20 -3.21 14.70
CA MET A 215 18.98 -1.81 14.29
C MET A 215 18.45 -0.95 15.44
N ALA A 216 17.60 -1.50 16.31
CA ALA A 216 17.06 -0.79 17.47
C ALA A 216 18.18 -0.44 18.46
N ASP A 217 19.04 -1.40 18.79
CA ASP A 217 20.17 -1.22 19.70
C ASP A 217 21.21 -0.24 19.12
N ALA A 218 21.50 -0.35 17.82
CA ALA A 218 22.36 0.61 17.12
C ALA A 218 21.79 2.03 17.16
N MET A 219 20.48 2.19 16.94
CA MET A 219 19.79 3.48 17.01
C MET A 219 19.90 4.10 18.41
N VAL A 220 19.64 3.31 19.46
CA VAL A 220 19.76 3.76 20.86
C VAL A 220 21.16 4.21 21.15
N LYS A 221 22.18 3.42 20.81
CA LYS A 221 23.59 3.74 21.06
C LYS A 221 24.10 4.95 20.28
N LEU A 222 23.59 5.16 19.06
CA LEU A 222 23.85 6.37 18.27
C LEU A 222 23.27 7.62 18.95
N LEU A 223 22.01 7.54 19.38
CA LEU A 223 21.33 8.67 20.00
C LEU A 223 21.83 8.98 21.43
N SER A 224 22.29 7.96 22.18
CA SER A 224 22.91 8.13 23.50
C SER A 224 24.37 8.64 23.42
N GLY A 225 24.97 8.65 22.23
CA GLY A 225 26.37 9.03 22.06
C GLY A 225 27.39 7.97 22.51
N GLU A 226 26.94 6.73 22.76
CA GLU A 226 27.83 5.62 23.13
C GLU A 226 28.71 5.17 21.98
N ILE A 227 28.23 5.28 20.74
CA ILE A 227 28.99 4.96 19.53
C ILE A 227 28.91 6.11 18.53
N ALA A 228 30.00 6.29 17.78
CA ALA A 228 30.00 7.26 16.69
C ALA A 228 29.21 6.72 15.49
N PRO A 229 28.56 7.60 14.69
CA PRO A 229 27.86 7.17 13.50
C PRO A 229 28.83 6.56 12.49
N THR A 230 28.50 5.34 12.08
CA THR A 230 29.20 4.65 11.00
C THR A 230 28.93 5.36 9.69
N LYS A 231 29.95 5.50 8.84
CA LYS A 231 29.77 6.08 7.51
C LYS A 231 28.75 5.26 6.71
N ALA A 232 27.64 5.86 6.37
CA ALA A 232 26.68 5.29 5.42
C ALA A 232 26.92 5.86 4.02
N THR A 233 26.72 5.02 3.00
CA THR A 233 26.82 5.43 1.60
C THR A 233 25.42 5.49 1.01
N LEU A 234 25.02 6.69 0.62
CA LEU A 234 23.81 6.89 -0.17
C LEU A 234 24.15 6.77 -1.65
N HIS A 235 23.50 5.84 -2.36
CA HIS A 235 23.63 5.72 -3.80
C HIS A 235 22.58 6.59 -4.48
N VAL A 236 23.05 7.51 -5.32
CA VAL A 236 22.20 8.39 -6.12
C VAL A 236 22.57 8.21 -7.58
N PHE A 237 21.59 7.96 -8.43
CA PHE A 237 21.78 7.87 -9.87
C PHE A 237 21.40 9.19 -10.52
N VAL A 238 22.30 9.75 -11.28
CA VAL A 238 22.13 11.04 -11.94
C VAL A 238 22.65 10.96 -13.37
N PRO A 239 22.15 11.79 -14.32
CA PRO A 239 22.82 12.00 -15.61
C PRO A 239 24.27 12.46 -15.41
N LYS A 240 25.17 12.07 -16.30
CA LYS A 240 26.62 12.34 -16.22
C LYS A 240 26.94 13.86 -16.14
N ASP A 241 26.10 14.68 -16.74
CA ASP A 241 26.22 16.13 -16.84
C ASP A 241 25.13 16.87 -16.03
N ARG A 242 24.68 16.27 -14.93
CA ARG A 242 23.61 16.82 -14.09
C ARG A 242 23.98 18.21 -13.52
N ALA A 243 23.21 19.22 -13.85
CA ALA A 243 23.26 20.52 -13.18
C ALA A 243 22.55 20.47 -11.81
N PRO A 244 22.87 21.41 -10.88
CA PRO A 244 22.08 21.57 -9.64
C PRO A 244 20.59 21.74 -9.94
N GLY A 245 19.74 21.06 -9.17
CA GLY A 245 18.29 20.98 -9.42
C GLY A 245 17.90 20.00 -10.53
N GLY A 246 18.85 19.40 -11.23
CA GLY A 246 18.57 18.42 -12.28
C GLY A 246 18.04 17.08 -11.74
N PRO A 247 17.52 16.21 -12.61
CA PRO A 247 16.88 14.97 -12.20
C PRO A 247 17.85 14.05 -11.44
N ALA A 248 17.32 13.38 -10.41
CA ALA A 248 18.05 12.39 -9.63
C ALA A 248 17.12 11.25 -9.21
N TYR A 249 17.68 10.06 -9.09
CA TYR A 249 16.98 8.87 -8.64
C TYR A 249 17.70 8.23 -7.45
N VAL A 250 16.95 7.91 -6.40
CA VAL A 250 17.49 7.22 -5.21
C VAL A 250 16.80 5.85 -5.10
N PRO A 251 17.55 4.74 -5.14
CA PRO A 251 16.99 3.40 -5.00
C PRO A 251 16.16 3.26 -3.72
N GLY A 252 14.90 2.82 -3.88
CA GLY A 252 13.95 2.65 -2.79
C GLY A 252 13.22 3.94 -2.36
N VAL A 253 13.52 5.07 -3.01
CA VAL A 253 12.75 6.32 -2.93
C VAL A 253 12.07 6.59 -4.28
N GLY A 254 12.82 6.43 -5.38
CA GLY A 254 12.35 6.73 -6.72
C GLY A 254 13.01 7.97 -7.31
N ALA A 255 12.39 8.52 -8.37
CA ALA A 255 12.75 9.82 -8.91
C ALA A 255 12.41 10.91 -7.89
N LEU A 256 13.35 11.82 -7.65
CA LEU A 256 13.18 12.87 -6.65
C LEU A 256 12.28 13.99 -7.17
N THR A 257 11.44 14.54 -6.30
CA THR A 257 10.72 15.79 -6.54
C THR A 257 11.67 16.97 -6.55
N PRO A 258 11.29 18.16 -7.10
CA PRO A 258 12.14 19.36 -7.07
C PRO A 258 12.64 19.73 -5.67
N GLU A 259 11.77 19.62 -4.65
CA GLU A 259 12.10 19.91 -3.26
C GLU A 259 13.13 18.91 -2.71
N ALA A 260 12.93 17.62 -2.97
CA ALA A 260 13.86 16.56 -2.57
C ALA A 260 15.20 16.67 -3.33
N THR A 261 15.18 17.17 -4.57
CA THR A 261 16.39 17.44 -5.35
C THR A 261 17.21 18.58 -4.75
N ALA A 262 16.55 19.64 -4.29
CA ALA A 262 17.24 20.74 -3.58
C ALA A 262 17.87 20.27 -2.26
N ALA A 263 17.19 19.40 -1.51
CA ALA A 263 17.76 18.78 -0.31
C ALA A 263 18.94 17.86 -0.64
N LEU A 264 18.89 17.14 -1.76
CA LEU A 264 20.02 16.36 -2.27
C LEU A 264 21.22 17.25 -2.61
N ASP A 265 21.01 18.36 -3.30
CA ASP A 265 22.10 19.27 -3.67
C ASP A 265 22.79 19.86 -2.44
N ALA A 266 22.01 20.22 -1.40
CA ALA A 266 22.57 20.66 -0.12
C ALA A 266 23.37 19.53 0.57
N LEU A 267 22.90 18.30 0.50
CA LEU A 267 23.62 17.13 1.03
C LEU A 267 24.92 16.88 0.27
N LEU A 268 24.88 16.91 -1.07
CA LEU A 268 26.07 16.72 -1.92
C LEU A 268 27.15 17.79 -1.68
N ALA A 269 26.74 19.02 -1.37
CA ALA A 269 27.69 20.11 -1.06
C ALA A 269 28.49 19.86 0.24
N SER A 270 27.96 19.08 1.18
CA SER A 270 28.58 18.78 2.49
C SER A 270 29.14 17.37 2.61
N ALA A 271 28.73 16.44 1.75
CA ALA A 271 29.13 15.04 1.80
C ALA A 271 30.39 14.76 0.99
N LYS A 272 31.09 13.67 1.34
CA LYS A 272 32.14 13.12 0.48
C LYS A 272 31.49 12.39 -0.69
N VAL A 273 31.56 12.98 -1.88
CA VAL A 273 31.04 12.38 -3.12
C VAL A 273 32.11 11.51 -3.77
N THR A 274 31.71 10.34 -4.24
CA THR A 274 32.51 9.47 -5.11
C THR A 274 31.67 9.16 -6.33
N GLU A 275 32.10 9.62 -7.48
CA GLU A 275 31.47 9.31 -8.75
C GLU A 275 31.92 7.93 -9.23
N VAL A 276 30.98 7.15 -9.75
CA VAL A 276 31.22 5.80 -10.25
C VAL A 276 30.57 5.68 -11.62
N ASP A 277 31.35 5.27 -12.61
CA ASP A 277 30.84 5.00 -13.95
C ASP A 277 30.15 3.65 -13.96
N MET A 278 28.82 3.66 -14.20
CA MET A 278 28.01 2.45 -14.19
C MET A 278 28.33 1.50 -15.36
N GLU A 279 28.83 2.00 -16.49
CA GLU A 279 29.24 1.17 -17.62
C GLU A 279 30.43 0.28 -17.25
N VAL A 280 31.34 0.79 -16.44
CA VAL A 280 32.49 0.01 -15.92
C VAL A 280 32.02 -1.05 -14.93
N GLU A 281 31.09 -0.70 -14.03
CA GLU A 281 30.57 -1.67 -13.04
C GLU A 281 29.72 -2.78 -13.69
N LEU A 282 29.12 -2.55 -14.87
CA LEU A 282 28.43 -3.57 -15.67
C LEU A 282 29.34 -4.74 -16.07
N GLN A 283 30.64 -4.51 -16.18
CA GLN A 283 31.63 -5.54 -16.55
C GLN A 283 32.20 -6.29 -15.33
N ALA A 284 31.78 -5.94 -14.10
CA ALA A 284 32.28 -6.58 -12.90
C ALA A 284 31.96 -8.09 -12.87
N HIS A 285 32.89 -8.90 -12.39
CA HIS A 285 32.72 -10.33 -12.20
C HIS A 285 33.41 -10.82 -10.93
N THR A 286 32.96 -11.93 -10.37
CA THR A 286 33.61 -12.63 -9.28
C THR A 286 33.40 -14.13 -9.37
N ASP A 287 34.37 -14.90 -8.93
CA ASP A 287 34.26 -16.36 -8.81
C ASP A 287 33.56 -16.79 -7.50
N SER A 288 33.21 -15.83 -6.64
CA SER A 288 32.42 -16.09 -5.44
C SER A 288 30.94 -16.22 -5.76
N TYR A 289 30.24 -17.10 -5.02
CA TYR A 289 28.77 -17.16 -5.05
C TYR A 289 28.11 -15.83 -4.64
N THR A 290 28.73 -15.12 -3.68
CA THR A 290 28.18 -13.87 -3.14
C THR A 290 28.52 -12.69 -4.06
N PRO A 291 27.52 -11.97 -4.59
CA PRO A 291 27.75 -10.77 -5.38
C PRO A 291 28.44 -9.65 -4.59
N THR A 292 29.29 -8.88 -5.28
CA THR A 292 29.91 -7.69 -4.70
C THR A 292 28.90 -6.54 -4.56
N GLU A 293 29.21 -5.54 -3.73
CA GLU A 293 28.40 -4.32 -3.61
C GLU A 293 28.34 -3.53 -4.95
N ALA A 294 29.39 -3.57 -5.75
CA ALA A 294 29.39 -3.02 -7.11
C ALA A 294 28.31 -3.66 -7.98
N MET A 295 28.28 -4.99 -8.03
CA MET A 295 27.26 -5.75 -8.76
C MET A 295 25.84 -5.46 -8.21
N ARG A 296 25.68 -5.36 -6.88
CA ARG A 296 24.41 -5.02 -6.26
C ARG A 296 23.91 -3.63 -6.71
N ARG A 297 24.81 -2.63 -6.74
CA ARG A 297 24.46 -1.29 -7.24
C ARG A 297 23.93 -1.33 -8.66
N VAL A 298 24.67 -1.97 -9.56
CA VAL A 298 24.29 -2.10 -10.96
C VAL A 298 22.96 -2.82 -11.15
N VAL A 299 22.78 -3.97 -10.49
CA VAL A 299 21.55 -4.76 -10.60
C VAL A 299 20.34 -4.01 -10.06
N CYS A 300 20.51 -3.31 -8.91
CA CYS A 300 19.44 -2.48 -8.33
C CYS A 300 19.13 -1.21 -9.15
N ALA A 301 20.11 -0.69 -9.91
CA ALA A 301 19.88 0.39 -10.86
C ALA A 301 19.17 -0.08 -12.14
N ARG A 302 19.50 -1.29 -12.59
CA ARG A 302 18.86 -1.92 -13.76
C ARG A 302 17.42 -2.32 -13.47
N HIS A 303 17.13 -2.83 -12.28
CA HIS A 303 15.83 -3.29 -11.85
C HIS A 303 15.48 -2.62 -10.54
N THR A 304 14.57 -1.66 -10.57
CA THR A 304 14.17 -0.89 -9.38
C THR A 304 13.36 -1.72 -8.39
N HIS A 305 12.72 -2.78 -8.88
CA HIS A 305 11.87 -3.71 -8.10
C HIS A 305 12.23 -5.18 -8.39
N CYS A 306 11.60 -6.07 -7.65
CA CYS A 306 11.59 -7.50 -7.94
C CYS A 306 11.12 -7.72 -9.38
N VAL A 307 11.85 -8.54 -10.14
CA VAL A 307 11.57 -8.77 -11.59
C VAL A 307 10.39 -9.69 -11.85
N PHE A 308 9.64 -10.08 -10.83
CA PHE A 308 8.38 -10.80 -11.01
C PHE A 308 7.28 -9.84 -11.48
N PRO A 309 6.44 -10.23 -12.46
CA PRO A 309 5.37 -9.40 -13.00
C PRO A 309 4.47 -8.77 -11.93
N GLY A 310 4.32 -7.45 -11.97
CA GLY A 310 3.48 -6.70 -11.04
C GLY A 310 3.96 -6.67 -9.58
N CYS A 311 5.18 -7.13 -9.28
CA CYS A 311 5.73 -7.04 -7.93
C CYS A 311 6.36 -5.68 -7.66
N THR A 312 5.93 -5.01 -6.60
CA THR A 312 6.38 -3.68 -6.20
C THR A 312 7.44 -3.69 -5.09
N VAL A 313 7.99 -4.84 -4.72
CA VAL A 313 9.04 -4.93 -3.69
C VAL A 313 10.34 -4.33 -4.23
N PRO A 314 10.88 -3.26 -3.60
CA PRO A 314 12.10 -2.61 -4.07
C PRO A 314 13.28 -3.57 -4.15
N SER A 315 14.08 -3.48 -5.20
CA SER A 315 15.24 -4.35 -5.46
C SER A 315 16.25 -4.40 -4.31
N LEU A 316 16.37 -3.32 -3.55
CA LEU A 316 17.21 -3.26 -2.34
C LEU A 316 16.78 -4.23 -1.22
N ARG A 317 15.51 -4.63 -1.20
CA ARG A 317 14.95 -5.63 -0.27
C ARG A 317 14.97 -7.04 -0.87
N CYS A 318 15.44 -7.17 -2.11
CA CYS A 318 15.50 -8.42 -2.84
C CYS A 318 16.83 -9.13 -2.64
N GLN A 319 16.78 -10.44 -2.77
CA GLN A 319 17.98 -11.25 -2.98
C GLN A 319 18.40 -11.11 -4.44
N LEU A 320 19.71 -11.13 -4.70
CA LEU A 320 20.20 -11.23 -6.07
C LEU A 320 20.30 -12.70 -6.45
N ASP A 321 19.42 -13.08 -7.34
CA ASP A 321 19.29 -14.45 -7.81
C ASP A 321 20.10 -14.68 -9.08
N HIS A 322 20.86 -15.80 -9.12
CA HIS A 322 21.57 -16.21 -10.32
C HIS A 322 20.59 -16.82 -11.32
N ARG A 323 20.49 -16.26 -12.53
CA ARG A 323 19.64 -16.86 -13.57
C ARG A 323 20.16 -18.24 -14.00
N ILE A 324 21.40 -18.35 -14.34
CA ILE A 324 22.08 -19.63 -14.48
C ILE A 324 22.67 -19.96 -13.12
N PRO A 325 22.29 -21.07 -12.45
CA PRO A 325 22.78 -21.36 -11.10
C PRO A 325 24.27 -21.40 -11.07
N PHE A 326 24.81 -20.87 -9.98
CA PHE A 326 26.24 -20.95 -9.69
C PHE A 326 26.74 -22.41 -9.69
N GLY A 327 25.97 -23.33 -9.07
CA GLY A 327 26.26 -24.77 -9.07
C GLY A 327 26.15 -25.46 -10.43
N GLN A 328 25.64 -24.79 -11.46
CA GLN A 328 25.56 -25.28 -12.85
C GLN A 328 26.51 -24.48 -13.79
N GLY A 329 27.49 -23.80 -13.22
CA GLY A 329 28.48 -23.04 -13.98
C GLY A 329 28.09 -21.59 -14.28
N GLY A 330 26.98 -21.10 -13.74
CA GLY A 330 26.58 -19.69 -13.87
C GLY A 330 27.55 -18.79 -13.11
N LYS A 331 28.14 -17.82 -13.80
CA LYS A 331 29.07 -16.85 -13.18
C LYS A 331 28.30 -15.80 -12.37
N THR A 332 28.92 -15.31 -11.31
CA THR A 332 28.44 -14.14 -10.55
C THR A 332 28.86 -12.87 -11.28
N THR A 333 27.96 -12.39 -12.13
CA THR A 333 28.12 -11.16 -12.92
C THR A 333 26.82 -10.37 -12.88
N PRO A 334 26.83 -9.03 -13.03
CA PRO A 334 25.60 -8.24 -13.13
C PRO A 334 24.66 -8.77 -14.21
N SER A 335 25.22 -9.37 -15.22
CA SER A 335 24.53 -9.96 -16.34
C SER A 335 23.84 -11.30 -16.03
N ASN A 336 24.14 -11.98 -14.96
CA ASN A 336 23.49 -13.22 -14.50
C ASN A 336 22.72 -13.04 -13.18
N LEU A 337 22.55 -11.80 -12.69
CA LEU A 337 21.93 -11.49 -11.40
C LEU A 337 20.64 -10.68 -11.57
N TYR A 338 19.58 -11.10 -10.86
CA TYR A 338 18.27 -10.45 -10.87
C TYR A 338 17.70 -10.30 -9.45
N PRO A 339 17.06 -9.14 -9.11
CA PRO A 339 16.46 -8.97 -7.80
C PRO A 339 15.13 -9.75 -7.73
N LEU A 340 15.06 -10.72 -6.85
CA LEU A 340 13.84 -11.40 -6.46
C LEU A 340 13.56 -11.19 -4.98
N CYS A 341 12.35 -10.75 -4.64
CA CYS A 341 11.92 -10.74 -3.24
C CYS A 341 11.84 -12.17 -2.71
N GLN A 342 11.83 -12.35 -1.38
CA GLN A 342 11.83 -13.68 -0.76
C GLN A 342 10.70 -14.57 -1.31
N LYS A 343 9.50 -14.01 -1.51
CA LYS A 343 8.35 -14.71 -2.07
C LYS A 343 8.66 -15.27 -3.47
N HIS A 344 9.14 -14.43 -4.38
CA HIS A 344 9.36 -14.79 -5.78
C HIS A 344 10.70 -15.51 -6.01
N HIS A 345 11.67 -15.32 -5.15
CA HIS A 345 12.85 -16.17 -5.09
C HIS A 345 12.45 -17.61 -4.70
N ASN A 346 11.54 -17.75 -3.74
CA ASN A 346 11.00 -19.06 -3.37
C ASN A 346 10.13 -19.64 -4.51
N LEU A 347 9.22 -18.88 -5.14
CA LEU A 347 8.45 -19.33 -6.32
C LEU A 347 9.36 -19.92 -7.41
N LYS A 348 10.49 -19.32 -7.67
CA LYS A 348 11.49 -19.81 -8.60
C LYS A 348 12.22 -21.07 -8.06
N THR A 349 12.60 -21.22 -6.80
CA THR A 349 13.28 -22.41 -6.26
C THR A 349 12.39 -23.66 -6.16
N ASP A 350 11.05 -23.51 -6.14
CA ASP A 350 10.09 -24.63 -6.19
C ASP A 350 9.71 -25.08 -7.62
N LYS A 351 10.36 -24.52 -8.65
CA LYS A 351 10.12 -24.83 -10.05
C LYS A 351 8.68 -24.57 -10.53
N ARG A 352 7.98 -23.63 -9.88
CA ARG A 352 6.62 -23.20 -10.26
C ARG A 352 6.61 -22.18 -11.39
N GLY A 353 7.73 -21.48 -11.57
CA GLY A 353 7.97 -20.58 -12.66
C GLY A 353 9.46 -20.37 -12.83
N PHE A 354 9.90 -20.00 -13.99
CA PHE A 354 11.25 -19.54 -14.28
C PHE A 354 11.18 -18.41 -15.28
N TYR A 355 12.25 -17.64 -15.41
CA TYR A 355 12.24 -16.49 -16.30
C TYR A 355 13.42 -16.47 -17.25
N VAL A 356 13.19 -15.93 -18.41
CA VAL A 356 14.17 -15.76 -19.49
C VAL A 356 14.14 -14.30 -19.91
N PRO A 357 15.23 -13.55 -19.71
CA PRO A 357 15.32 -12.21 -20.24
C PRO A 357 15.62 -12.27 -21.73
N ASP A 358 15.00 -11.37 -22.46
CA ASP A 358 15.32 -11.09 -23.84
C ASP A 358 16.61 -10.26 -23.89
N PRO A 359 17.65 -10.72 -24.60
CA PRO A 359 18.92 -10.00 -24.73
C PRO A 359 18.82 -8.70 -25.52
N ASP A 360 17.85 -8.56 -26.39
CA ASP A 360 17.76 -7.41 -27.31
C ASP A 360 16.85 -6.32 -26.72
N THR A 361 15.71 -6.70 -26.10
CA THR A 361 14.73 -5.75 -25.55
C THR A 361 14.92 -5.49 -24.07
N GLY A 362 15.60 -6.39 -23.34
CA GLY A 362 15.71 -6.35 -21.88
C GLY A 362 14.44 -6.79 -21.15
N GLU A 363 13.39 -7.16 -21.87
CA GLU A 363 12.17 -7.72 -21.32
C GLU A 363 12.44 -9.06 -20.64
N ILE A 364 11.68 -9.38 -19.61
CA ILE A 364 11.82 -10.63 -18.87
C ILE A 364 10.56 -11.44 -19.05
N LEU A 365 10.68 -12.56 -19.74
CA LEU A 365 9.62 -13.53 -19.94
C LEU A 365 9.58 -14.49 -18.75
N TRP A 366 8.51 -14.45 -17.97
CA TRP A 366 8.20 -15.45 -16.95
C TRP A 366 7.38 -16.57 -17.55
N LEU A 367 7.80 -17.81 -17.30
CA LEU A 367 7.12 -19.04 -17.73
C LEU A 367 6.68 -19.83 -16.50
N PHE A 368 5.40 -20.15 -16.40
CA PHE A 368 4.83 -20.84 -15.25
C PHE A 368 4.59 -22.34 -15.52
N ALA A 369 4.56 -23.13 -14.45
CA ALA A 369 4.39 -24.58 -14.51
C ALA A 369 3.08 -25.03 -15.17
N ASN A 370 2.07 -24.18 -15.21
CA ASN A 370 0.79 -24.42 -15.89
C ASN A 370 0.81 -24.12 -17.40
N GLY A 371 1.96 -23.69 -17.94
CA GLY A 371 2.12 -23.35 -19.35
C GLY A 371 1.78 -21.89 -19.71
N THR A 372 1.34 -21.06 -18.76
CA THR A 372 1.14 -19.64 -18.98
C THR A 372 2.47 -18.88 -18.93
N TYR A 373 2.49 -17.67 -19.48
CA TYR A 373 3.66 -16.81 -19.43
C TYR A 373 3.27 -15.34 -19.24
N GLU A 374 4.16 -14.53 -18.72
CA GLU A 374 3.97 -13.08 -18.61
C GLU A 374 5.29 -12.34 -18.88
N LEU A 375 5.20 -11.22 -19.58
CA LEU A 375 6.34 -10.33 -19.87
C LEU A 375 6.41 -9.23 -18.81
N THR A 376 7.61 -8.97 -18.33
CA THR A 376 7.91 -7.82 -17.47
C THR A 376 8.90 -6.92 -18.18
N THR A 377 8.53 -5.68 -18.40
CA THR A 377 9.45 -4.65 -18.89
C THR A 377 10.25 -4.09 -17.72
N PRO A 378 11.59 -4.01 -17.78
CA PRO A 378 12.37 -3.36 -16.73
C PRO A 378 11.98 -1.89 -16.59
N ASP A 379 11.64 -1.46 -15.39
CA ASP A 379 11.37 -0.07 -15.03
C ASP A 379 12.67 0.70 -14.67
N SER A 380 13.69 0.53 -15.47
CA SER A 380 15.06 0.88 -15.13
C SER A 380 15.50 2.24 -15.71
N LEU A 381 16.37 2.93 -14.96
CA LEU A 381 17.16 4.04 -15.48
C LEU A 381 18.29 3.57 -16.42
N ILE A 382 18.64 2.28 -16.34
CA ILE A 382 19.71 1.66 -17.13
C ILE A 382 19.17 0.32 -17.66
N ALA A 383 18.49 0.35 -18.80
CA ALA A 383 18.05 -0.88 -19.45
C ALA A 383 19.23 -1.61 -20.07
N HIS A 384 19.59 -2.81 -19.60
CA HIS A 384 20.12 -3.92 -20.41
C HIS A 384 20.45 -5.18 -19.58
N ASN A 385 19.88 -6.26 -20.00
CA ASN A 385 20.12 -7.73 -19.97
C ASN A 385 20.67 -8.49 -18.77
N THR A 386 19.98 -9.53 -18.33
CA THR A 386 20.36 -10.96 -18.27
C THR A 386 19.61 -11.89 -17.32
N GLN A 387 19.89 -13.14 -17.27
CA GLN A 387 19.13 -14.37 -17.06
C GLN A 387 19.26 -15.11 -15.70
N ALA A 388 18.24 -15.80 -15.17
CA ALA A 388 18.16 -16.43 -13.85
C ALA A 388 17.45 -17.80 -13.65
N GLN A 389 17.22 -18.29 -12.45
CA GLN A 389 16.64 -19.63 -12.12
C GLN A 389 15.83 -19.76 -10.79
N ALA A 390 15.14 -20.74 -10.71
CA ALA A 390 14.16 -21.67 -10.08
C ALA A 390 13.76 -21.62 -8.54
N PRO A 391 12.53 -21.64 -8.10
CA PRO A 391 11.81 -21.14 -6.92
C PRO A 391 11.15 -22.03 -5.84
N ARG A 392 10.68 -21.42 -4.70
CA ARG A 392 9.82 -22.01 -3.65
C ARG A 392 8.79 -21.03 -3.08
N TRP A 393 7.52 -21.20 -3.46
CA TRP A 393 6.39 -20.53 -2.79
C TRP A 393 5.05 -21.11 -3.22
N LYS A 394 4.11 -21.21 -2.27
CA LYS A 394 2.70 -21.54 -2.52
C LYS A 394 1.80 -20.88 -1.49
N SER A 395 0.74 -20.18 -1.93
CA SER A 395 -0.38 -19.76 -1.09
C SER A 395 -1.69 -20.02 -1.82
N ASN A 396 -2.61 -20.72 -1.19
CA ASN A 396 -3.95 -20.87 -1.72
C ASN A 396 -4.83 -19.65 -1.40
N LEU A 397 -5.98 -19.56 -2.07
CA LEU A 397 -6.91 -18.43 -1.90
C LEU A 397 -7.35 -18.28 -0.44
N GLU A 398 -7.64 -19.39 0.25
CA GLU A 398 -8.08 -19.36 1.64
C GLU A 398 -7.02 -18.71 2.55
N GLN A 399 -5.75 -19.11 2.44
CA GLN A 399 -4.64 -18.53 3.20
C GLN A 399 -4.44 -17.02 2.91
N VAL A 400 -4.63 -16.62 1.65
CA VAL A 400 -4.54 -15.21 1.26
C VAL A 400 -5.72 -14.42 1.84
N CYS A 401 -6.94 -14.96 1.77
CA CYS A 401 -8.14 -14.35 2.36
C CYS A 401 -8.03 -14.25 3.88
N GLN A 402 -7.61 -15.31 4.57
CA GLN A 402 -7.42 -15.29 6.03
C GLN A 402 -6.42 -14.22 6.47
N ARG A 403 -5.26 -14.15 5.79
CA ARG A 403 -4.25 -13.11 6.07
C ARG A 403 -4.79 -11.70 5.83
N ARG A 404 -5.47 -11.50 4.69
CA ARG A 404 -6.10 -10.23 4.34
C ARG A 404 -7.15 -9.79 5.36
N ASN A 405 -8.04 -10.72 5.75
CA ASN A 405 -9.09 -10.45 6.72
C ASN A 405 -8.51 -10.15 8.12
N LYS A 406 -7.47 -10.91 8.55
CA LYS A 406 -6.75 -10.66 9.80
C LYS A 406 -6.16 -9.24 9.81
N VAL A 407 -5.52 -8.81 8.73
CA VAL A 407 -4.97 -7.45 8.61
C VAL A 407 -6.07 -6.39 8.61
N ALA A 408 -7.17 -6.62 7.90
CA ALA A 408 -8.30 -5.69 7.87
C ALA A 408 -8.94 -5.52 9.26
N GLN A 409 -9.11 -6.60 10.02
CA GLN A 409 -9.61 -6.61 11.38
C GLN A 409 -8.67 -5.86 12.33
N PHE A 410 -7.35 -6.08 12.23
CA PHE A 410 -6.36 -5.35 13.01
C PHE A 410 -6.51 -3.84 12.84
N TYR A 411 -6.58 -3.36 11.61
CA TYR A 411 -6.76 -1.93 11.36
C TYR A 411 -8.13 -1.41 11.82
N ALA A 412 -9.19 -2.21 11.68
CA ALA A 412 -10.52 -1.81 12.16
C ALA A 412 -10.53 -1.62 13.69
N LYS A 413 -9.99 -2.59 14.44
CA LYS A 413 -9.87 -2.52 15.91
C LYS A 413 -8.97 -1.36 16.35
N GLY A 414 -7.82 -1.16 15.71
CA GLY A 414 -6.92 -0.04 16.02
C GLY A 414 -7.58 1.32 15.82
N HIS A 415 -8.32 1.53 14.75
CA HIS A 415 -9.08 2.76 14.54
C HIS A 415 -10.23 2.92 15.53
N LYS A 416 -10.85 1.82 15.98
CA LYS A 416 -11.88 1.87 17.01
C LYS A 416 -11.31 2.31 18.35
N ILE A 417 -10.12 1.84 18.73
CA ILE A 417 -9.41 2.30 19.94
C ILE A 417 -9.15 3.81 19.86
N LEU A 418 -8.72 4.33 18.71
CA LEU A 418 -8.52 5.77 18.54
C LEU A 418 -9.83 6.56 18.57
N ASP A 419 -10.95 6.01 18.05
CA ASP A 419 -12.26 6.65 18.17
C ASP A 419 -12.72 6.75 19.63
N ASP A 420 -12.44 5.72 20.45
CA ASP A 420 -12.72 5.73 21.89
C ASP A 420 -11.83 6.72 22.64
N PHE A 421 -10.54 6.81 22.24
CA PHE A 421 -9.63 7.81 22.78
C PHE A 421 -10.10 9.24 22.49
N ASP A 422 -10.55 9.54 21.28
CA ASP A 422 -11.07 10.86 20.92
C ASP A 422 -12.28 11.28 21.77
N ASN A 423 -13.06 10.31 22.30
CA ASN A 423 -14.18 10.57 23.17
C ASN A 423 -13.81 10.72 24.66
N HIS A 424 -12.76 10.05 25.11
CA HIS A 424 -12.45 9.91 26.54
C HIS A 424 -11.10 10.52 26.94
N HIS A 425 -10.22 10.79 25.97
CA HIS A 425 -8.88 11.37 26.12
C HIS A 425 -7.98 10.64 27.14
N ASN A 426 -8.19 9.33 27.31
CA ASN A 426 -7.37 8.49 28.16
C ASN A 426 -6.23 7.86 27.35
N LEU A 427 -5.09 8.53 27.30
CA LEU A 427 -3.92 8.13 26.53
C LEU A 427 -3.34 6.79 27.01
N GLU A 428 -3.19 6.60 28.31
CA GLU A 428 -2.66 5.39 28.91
C GLU A 428 -3.48 4.15 28.54
N GLN A 429 -4.80 4.28 28.57
CA GLN A 429 -5.70 3.20 28.17
C GLN A 429 -5.62 2.91 26.67
N ALA A 430 -5.56 3.93 25.81
CA ALA A 430 -5.46 3.77 24.38
C ALA A 430 -4.14 3.09 23.98
N ASP A 431 -3.02 3.52 24.57
CA ASP A 431 -1.71 2.92 24.32
C ASP A 431 -1.65 1.46 24.79
N ALA A 432 -2.19 1.15 25.96
CA ALA A 432 -2.25 -0.23 26.44
C ALA A 432 -3.10 -1.12 25.53
N GLN A 433 -4.23 -0.61 25.03
CA GLN A 433 -5.08 -1.36 24.10
C GLN A 433 -4.45 -1.55 22.72
N ILE A 434 -3.76 -0.52 22.18
CA ILE A 434 -3.02 -0.64 20.93
C ILE A 434 -1.87 -1.65 21.09
N ALA A 435 -1.13 -1.58 22.21
CA ALA A 435 -0.05 -2.50 22.48
C ALA A 435 -0.51 -3.97 22.56
N ALA A 436 -1.62 -4.22 23.25
CA ALA A 436 -2.22 -5.55 23.34
C ALA A 436 -2.68 -6.05 21.95
N LEU A 437 -3.26 -5.15 21.14
CA LEU A 437 -3.67 -5.48 19.79
C LEU A 437 -2.47 -5.80 18.89
N GLU A 438 -1.37 -5.05 18.99
CA GLU A 438 -0.13 -5.31 18.24
C GLU A 438 0.49 -6.66 18.61
N GLU A 439 0.46 -7.05 19.91
CA GLU A 439 0.92 -8.34 20.37
C GLU A 439 0.04 -9.48 19.86
N GLU A 440 -1.30 -9.36 19.95
CA GLU A 440 -2.26 -10.36 19.46
C GLU A 440 -2.08 -10.65 17.97
N TYR A 441 -1.88 -9.61 17.15
CA TYR A 441 -1.83 -9.76 15.69
C TYR A 441 -0.40 -9.91 15.14
N GLY A 442 0.62 -9.59 15.93
CA GLY A 442 2.01 -9.54 15.48
C GLY A 442 2.28 -8.45 14.42
N LEU A 443 1.50 -7.38 14.46
CA LEU A 443 1.56 -6.25 13.53
C LEU A 443 1.79 -4.95 14.33
N GLN A 444 2.26 -3.90 13.66
CA GLN A 444 2.39 -2.57 14.27
C GLN A 444 1.32 -1.62 13.73
N PHE A 445 0.67 -0.89 14.62
CA PHE A 445 -0.35 0.08 14.24
C PHE A 445 0.31 1.44 13.94
N PRO A 446 0.13 2.01 12.74
CA PRO A 446 0.94 3.15 12.28
C PRO A 446 0.51 4.50 12.84
N ILE A 447 -0.64 4.60 13.49
CA ILE A 447 -1.22 5.86 14.00
C ILE A 447 -1.29 5.79 15.52
N LYS A 448 -0.78 6.83 16.19
CA LYS A 448 -0.77 6.94 17.65
C LYS A 448 -1.88 7.84 18.15
N ALA A 449 -2.35 7.59 19.39
CA ALA A 449 -3.20 8.51 20.11
C ALA A 449 -2.37 9.76 20.49
N VAL A 450 -2.90 10.95 20.20
CA VAL A 450 -2.26 12.22 20.55
C VAL A 450 -3.29 13.08 21.28
N LEU A 451 -2.94 13.55 22.47
CA LEU A 451 -3.80 14.48 23.20
C LEU A 451 -4.02 15.74 22.36
N PRO A 452 -5.26 16.22 22.23
CA PRO A 452 -5.51 17.48 21.55
C PRO A 452 -4.72 18.59 22.26
N GLU A 453 -4.05 19.44 21.47
CA GLU A 453 -3.43 20.64 22.03
C GLU A 453 -4.48 21.43 22.82
N PRO A 454 -4.13 21.91 24.04
CA PRO A 454 -5.04 22.73 24.79
C PRO A 454 -5.46 23.93 23.92
N VAL A 455 -6.76 24.04 23.68
CA VAL A 455 -7.32 25.16 22.93
C VAL A 455 -6.83 26.44 23.59
N ARG A 456 -5.87 27.11 22.96
CA ARG A 456 -5.38 28.39 23.45
C ARG A 456 -6.57 29.33 23.40
N GLU A 457 -7.04 29.78 24.57
CA GLU A 457 -8.08 30.81 24.59
C GLU A 457 -7.61 31.96 23.72
N PRO A 458 -8.38 32.34 22.68
CA PRO A 458 -7.97 33.40 21.79
C PRO A 458 -7.81 34.67 22.64
N LYS A 459 -6.61 35.22 22.67
CA LYS A 459 -6.40 36.51 23.32
C LYS A 459 -7.13 37.56 22.51
N ILE A 460 -7.64 38.61 23.18
CA ILE A 460 -8.30 39.74 22.54
C ILE A 460 -7.42 40.32 21.40
N SER A 461 -6.08 40.26 21.55
CA SER A 461 -5.12 40.63 20.51
C SER A 461 -5.19 39.77 19.23
N ASP A 462 -5.75 38.57 19.28
CA ASP A 462 -5.82 37.68 18.10
C ASP A 462 -7.01 38.06 17.18
N PHE A 463 -7.98 38.84 17.71
CA PHE A 463 -9.12 39.35 16.97
C PHE A 463 -8.88 40.75 16.40
N PHE A 464 -7.91 41.47 16.94
CA PHE A 464 -7.52 42.79 16.44
C PHE A 464 -6.09 42.65 15.92
N GLY A 465 -5.92 42.61 14.61
CA GLY A 465 -4.61 42.69 13.98
C GLY A 465 -3.78 43.85 14.55
N PRO A 466 -2.46 43.89 14.33
CA PRO A 466 -1.62 44.96 14.87
C PRO A 466 -2.25 46.29 14.49
N THR A 467 -2.51 47.12 15.51
CA THR A 467 -3.09 48.47 15.34
C THR A 467 -2.31 49.17 14.25
N PRO A 468 -2.92 49.56 13.14
CA PRO A 468 -2.20 50.31 12.10
C PRO A 468 -1.63 51.57 12.73
N PRO A 469 -0.41 51.99 12.36
CA PRO A 469 0.16 53.22 12.86
C PRO A 469 -0.81 54.37 12.56
N VAL A 470 -1.10 55.17 13.57
CA VAL A 470 -1.94 56.37 13.45
C VAL A 470 -1.27 57.25 12.42
N ARG A 471 -1.86 57.35 11.22
CA ARG A 471 -1.49 58.34 10.23
C ARG A 471 -2.18 59.62 10.64
N GLU A 472 -1.39 60.70 10.82
CA GLU A 472 -1.91 62.05 10.90
C GLU A 472 -2.66 62.38 9.60
N PRO A 473 -3.76 63.15 9.64
CA PRO A 473 -4.55 63.44 8.47
C PRO A 473 -3.77 64.43 7.56
N GLU A 474 -3.38 63.97 6.38
CA GLU A 474 -3.07 64.87 5.27
C GLU A 474 -4.36 65.19 4.52
N ASP A 475 -4.66 66.46 4.43
CA ASP A 475 -5.79 67.01 3.70
C ASP A 475 -5.71 66.67 2.21
N GLY A 476 -6.77 66.11 1.65
CA GLY A 476 -6.88 65.87 0.21
C GLY A 476 -8.09 65.04 -0.12
N TRP A 477 -9.22 65.67 -0.33
CA TRP A 477 -10.42 65.04 -0.90
C TRP A 477 -10.23 64.94 -2.42
N ASP A 478 -10.26 63.70 -2.96
CA ASP A 478 -10.67 63.49 -4.34
C ASP A 478 -11.69 62.34 -4.38
N GLU A 479 -12.86 62.66 -4.92
CA GLU A 479 -13.97 61.77 -5.22
C GLU A 479 -13.60 60.87 -6.40
N GLU A 480 -14.12 59.67 -6.38
CA GLU A 480 -14.49 58.71 -7.42
C GLU A 480 -13.94 57.32 -7.19
N TYR A 481 -14.82 56.45 -6.70
CA TYR A 481 -15.03 55.12 -7.29
C TYR A 481 -16.28 54.46 -6.65
N ALA A 482 -17.27 54.17 -7.50
CA ALA A 482 -18.47 53.42 -7.18
C ALA A 482 -18.16 51.90 -7.05
N PRO A 483 -18.84 51.16 -6.19
CA PRO A 483 -18.65 49.70 -6.07
C PRO A 483 -19.59 48.99 -7.04
N GLU A 484 -19.04 48.22 -7.96
CA GLU A 484 -19.80 47.19 -8.67
C GLU A 484 -19.10 45.82 -8.48
N ASP A 485 -19.96 44.82 -8.25
CA ASP A 485 -19.70 43.35 -8.36
C ASP A 485 -18.97 42.62 -7.23
N LEU A 486 -19.73 42.33 -6.17
CA LEU A 486 -19.52 41.16 -5.34
C LEU A 486 -20.35 39.99 -5.85
N ALA A 487 -19.72 39.09 -6.57
CA ALA A 487 -20.30 37.77 -6.89
C ALA A 487 -20.01 36.77 -5.77
N LEU A 488 -21.05 36.32 -5.08
CA LEU A 488 -21.03 35.21 -4.13
C LEU A 488 -20.91 33.90 -4.92
N ILE A 489 -19.85 33.13 -4.70
CA ILE A 489 -19.78 31.74 -5.14
C ILE A 489 -19.91 30.86 -3.90
N HIS A 490 -21.03 30.14 -3.81
CA HIS A 490 -21.21 28.99 -2.92
C HIS A 490 -20.70 27.72 -3.63
N ILE A 491 -19.80 26.99 -3.00
CA ILE A 491 -19.54 25.59 -3.27
C ILE A 491 -19.72 24.79 -1.98
#